data_d64bfc178fd7691a80ada33d2782d8c2
#
_entry.id   d64bfc178fd7691a80ada33d2782d8c2
#
_cell.length_a   1.000
_cell.length_b   1.000
_cell.length_c   1.000
_cell.angle_alpha   90.00
_cell.angle_beta   90.00
_cell.angle_gamma   90.00
#
_symmetry.space_group_name_H-M   'P 1'
#
loop_
_entity.id
_entity.type
_entity.pdbx_description
1 polymer ?
#
loop_
_entity_poly.entity_id
_entity_poly.type
_entity_poly.pdbx_seq_one_letter_code
_entity_poly.pdbx_strand_id
1 'polypeptide(L)'
;MRAGNRFVEDLSQMKPNVLFIIDSFEQGGSERQAMQLLTQLHASGQCRVHLACLQNRGSLRAEADQLGIGEIHEYALNSFYDLNFAKQLRRLVRFIKENEIDVVHTHCFYTNIFGMTGAFLAGVRARVTSKGETDGFRSPMQKRVERTSFRLSHRVIANCLVVQNQLIREGVSPAKIIQHYNGLNLERLKVRSGLRREEALAAFGLPSGRRYMSIVANLRNPVKDHPMFLRAAARVRAAIPDVGFAIAGEGELMEGLRELAGQLGIEEDVFFLGRCDNVADLLFASDIGVLSSKAEGFANAILEYMAAGLPVVATDVGGAREAIAEGETGYTVASGNDELMAARIIELLNEPKRARAMGERGKLIAAEKFSCDRHLKNTLELYDELLSKPKSAPTGIGHEWRLNE
;
A
#
# COMPACT_ATOMS: atom_id res chain seq x y z
N MET A 1 14.90 39.24 -34.67
CA MET A 1 15.25 38.18 -33.74
C MET A 1 14.58 38.36 -32.37
N ARG A 2 13.26 38.43 -32.24
CA ARG A 2 12.52 38.55 -30.95
C ARG A 2 11.22 37.74 -30.85
N ALA A 3 10.95 36.84 -31.80
CA ALA A 3 9.73 36.03 -31.80
C ALA A 3 9.94 34.59 -31.30
N GLY A 4 11.17 34.11 -31.13
CA GLY A 4 11.46 32.72 -30.76
C GLY A 4 11.42 32.41 -29.26
N ASN A 5 11.54 33.43 -28.39
CA ASN A 5 11.70 33.21 -26.94
C ASN A 5 10.36 33.13 -26.17
N ARG A 6 9.25 33.63 -26.72
CA ARG A 6 7.94 33.57 -26.04
C ARG A 6 7.25 32.20 -26.13
N PHE A 7 7.55 31.38 -27.14
CA PHE A 7 6.98 30.04 -27.28
C PHE A 7 7.63 28.99 -26.37
N VAL A 8 8.86 29.22 -25.91
CA VAL A 8 9.56 28.28 -25.02
C VAL A 8 9.19 28.52 -23.55
N GLU A 9 8.89 29.77 -23.17
CA GLU A 9 8.45 30.10 -21.80
C GLU A 9 7.01 29.65 -21.50
N ASP A 10 6.13 29.57 -22.48
CA ASP A 10 4.71 29.20 -22.30
C ASP A 10 4.52 27.68 -22.11
N LEU A 11 5.42 26.86 -22.63
CA LEU A 11 5.39 25.39 -22.46
C LEU A 11 5.85 24.95 -21.04
N SER A 12 6.59 25.78 -20.31
CA SER A 12 7.07 25.48 -18.95
C SER A 12 6.00 25.74 -17.87
N GLN A 13 4.85 26.35 -18.20
CA GLN A 13 3.76 26.67 -17.27
C GLN A 13 2.53 25.74 -17.42
N MET A 14 2.47 24.87 -18.40
CA MET A 14 1.33 23.94 -18.55
C MET A 14 1.49 22.73 -17.62
N LYS A 15 0.60 22.63 -16.63
CA LYS A 15 0.55 21.48 -15.73
C LYS A 15 0.32 20.20 -16.54
N PRO A 16 1.11 19.11 -16.29
CA PRO A 16 0.92 17.87 -17.04
C PRO A 16 -0.45 17.22 -16.71
N ASN A 17 -1.06 16.62 -17.74
CA ASN A 17 -2.26 15.81 -17.60
C ASN A 17 -1.85 14.40 -17.17
N VAL A 18 -2.27 13.98 -15.98
CA VAL A 18 -1.95 12.68 -15.38
C VAL A 18 -3.20 11.81 -15.32
N LEU A 19 -3.19 10.69 -16.00
CA LEU A 19 -4.24 9.68 -15.88
C LEU A 19 -3.81 8.62 -14.86
N PHE A 20 -4.55 8.57 -13.77
CA PHE A 20 -4.39 7.60 -12.70
C PHE A 20 -5.38 6.45 -12.90
N ILE A 21 -4.92 5.20 -12.89
CA ILE A 21 -5.78 4.03 -13.13
C ILE A 21 -5.69 3.07 -11.95
N ILE A 22 -6.81 2.84 -11.27
CA ILE A 22 -6.95 1.90 -10.15
C ILE A 22 -7.84 0.73 -10.53
N ASP A 23 -7.75 -0.37 -9.78
CA ASP A 23 -8.61 -1.55 -10.04
C ASP A 23 -10.05 -1.28 -9.60
N SER A 24 -10.23 -0.96 -8.34
CA SER A 24 -11.54 -0.67 -7.74
C SER A 24 -11.38 0.32 -6.58
N PHE A 25 -12.50 0.68 -5.95
CA PHE A 25 -12.55 1.49 -4.74
C PHE A 25 -12.74 0.64 -3.47
N GLU A 26 -12.44 -0.64 -3.54
CA GLU A 26 -12.47 -1.52 -2.37
C GLU A 26 -11.41 -1.10 -1.33
N GLN A 27 -11.65 -1.42 -0.07
CA GLN A 27 -10.76 -1.02 1.02
C GLN A 27 -9.62 -2.03 1.20
N GLY A 28 -8.65 -2.01 0.29
CA GLY A 28 -7.38 -2.73 0.39
C GLY A 28 -6.21 -1.81 0.69
N GLY A 29 -5.05 -2.37 1.02
CA GLY A 29 -3.83 -1.59 1.27
C GLY A 29 -3.33 -0.85 0.03
N SER A 30 -3.36 -1.49 -1.13
CA SER A 30 -2.93 -0.93 -2.41
C SER A 30 -3.86 0.17 -2.89
N GLU A 31 -5.17 -0.08 -2.82
CA GLU A 31 -6.21 0.88 -3.23
C GLU A 31 -6.15 2.14 -2.35
N ARG A 32 -5.96 1.97 -1.04
CA ARG A 32 -5.81 3.10 -0.11
C ARG A 32 -4.56 3.91 -0.42
N GLN A 33 -3.43 3.28 -0.73
CA GLN A 33 -2.21 3.97 -1.14
C GLN A 33 -2.39 4.73 -2.46
N ALA A 34 -3.07 4.12 -3.43
CA ALA A 34 -3.39 4.74 -4.70
C ALA A 34 -4.30 5.97 -4.51
N MET A 35 -5.37 5.84 -3.74
CA MET A 35 -6.29 6.95 -3.43
C MET A 35 -5.60 8.08 -2.66
N GLN A 36 -4.73 7.75 -1.72
CA GLN A 36 -3.97 8.73 -0.96
C GLN A 36 -3.01 9.53 -1.85
N LEU A 37 -2.26 8.87 -2.73
CA LEU A 37 -1.39 9.54 -3.69
C LEU A 37 -2.20 10.40 -4.67
N LEU A 38 -3.32 9.90 -5.18
CA LEU A 38 -4.25 10.64 -6.03
C LEU A 38 -4.72 11.93 -5.36
N THR A 39 -5.17 11.85 -4.11
CA THR A 39 -5.62 13.00 -3.31
C THR A 39 -4.53 14.06 -3.20
N GLN A 40 -3.29 13.63 -2.91
CA GLN A 40 -2.17 14.55 -2.79
C GLN A 40 -1.75 15.18 -4.12
N LEU A 41 -1.71 14.39 -5.19
CA LEU A 41 -1.43 14.90 -6.53
C LEU A 41 -2.46 15.97 -6.92
N HIS A 42 -3.74 15.72 -6.68
CA HIS A 42 -4.79 16.70 -6.94
C HIS A 42 -4.65 17.96 -6.07
N ALA A 43 -4.50 17.81 -4.76
CA ALA A 43 -4.35 18.91 -3.82
C ALA A 43 -3.08 19.75 -4.06
N SER A 44 -1.99 19.15 -4.57
CA SER A 44 -0.76 19.87 -4.89
C SER A 44 -0.94 20.93 -5.99
N GLY A 45 -1.94 20.75 -6.85
CA GLY A 45 -2.19 21.60 -8.00
C GLY A 45 -1.05 21.63 -9.03
N GLN A 46 -0.05 20.73 -8.94
CA GLN A 46 1.10 20.68 -9.85
C GLN A 46 0.80 19.89 -11.14
N CYS A 47 -0.27 19.09 -11.16
CA CYS A 47 -0.74 18.38 -12.34
C CYS A 47 -2.27 18.44 -12.43
N ARG A 48 -2.81 18.21 -13.62
CA ARG A 48 -4.24 17.98 -13.82
C ARG A 48 -4.49 16.48 -13.77
N VAL A 49 -5.22 16.04 -12.76
CA VAL A 49 -5.46 14.63 -12.51
C VAL A 49 -6.76 14.16 -13.16
N HIS A 50 -6.71 13.05 -13.88
CA HIS A 50 -7.84 12.28 -14.38
C HIS A 50 -7.84 10.92 -13.71
N LEU A 51 -9.01 10.41 -13.33
CA LEU A 51 -9.15 9.11 -12.67
C LEU A 51 -9.93 8.13 -13.53
N ALA A 52 -9.41 6.91 -13.63
CA ALA A 52 -10.10 5.78 -14.22
C ALA A 52 -10.03 4.55 -13.31
N CYS A 53 -11.00 3.65 -13.47
CA CYS A 53 -11.03 2.38 -12.73
C CYS A 53 -11.48 1.23 -13.65
N LEU A 54 -11.20 -0.01 -13.25
CA LEU A 54 -11.74 -1.20 -13.92
C LEU A 54 -13.11 -1.57 -13.34
N GLN A 55 -13.35 -1.28 -12.06
CA GLN A 55 -14.60 -1.56 -11.36
C GLN A 55 -14.98 -0.34 -10.51
N ASN A 56 -16.09 0.29 -10.85
CA ASN A 56 -16.56 1.50 -10.15
C ASN A 56 -17.38 1.16 -8.89
N ARG A 57 -16.77 0.38 -8.00
CA ARG A 57 -17.38 -0.07 -6.74
C ARG A 57 -16.37 -0.08 -5.59
N GLY A 58 -16.87 0.05 -4.36
CA GLY A 58 -16.08 -0.03 -3.13
C GLY A 58 -16.27 1.19 -2.23
N SER A 59 -15.87 1.06 -0.98
CA SER A 59 -16.10 2.07 0.08
C SER A 59 -15.29 3.36 -0.10
N LEU A 60 -14.16 3.31 -0.85
CA LEU A 60 -13.35 4.50 -1.14
C LEU A 60 -13.94 5.37 -2.26
N ARG A 61 -15.03 4.94 -2.91
CA ARG A 61 -15.66 5.68 -4.02
C ARG A 61 -16.15 7.07 -3.58
N ALA A 62 -16.75 7.16 -2.39
CA ALA A 62 -17.20 8.43 -1.85
C ALA A 62 -16.05 9.42 -1.60
N GLU A 63 -14.89 8.95 -1.15
CA GLU A 63 -13.66 9.76 -1.00
C GLU A 63 -13.22 10.33 -2.36
N ALA A 64 -13.29 9.52 -3.42
CA ALA A 64 -12.93 9.95 -4.79
C ALA A 64 -13.89 11.02 -5.31
N ASP A 65 -15.19 10.90 -5.05
CA ASP A 65 -16.19 11.89 -5.46
C ASP A 65 -15.97 13.24 -4.79
N GLN A 66 -15.60 13.25 -3.51
CA GLN A 66 -15.34 14.46 -2.73
C GLN A 66 -14.12 15.25 -3.24
N LEU A 67 -13.20 14.62 -4.00
CA LEU A 67 -12.05 15.32 -4.55
C LEU A 67 -12.41 16.30 -5.67
N GLY A 68 -13.58 16.14 -6.32
CA GLY A 68 -14.00 17.04 -7.40
C GLY A 68 -13.11 16.98 -8.65
N ILE A 69 -12.45 15.85 -8.91
CA ILE A 69 -11.55 15.63 -10.06
C ILE A 69 -12.28 15.43 -11.40
N GLY A 70 -13.59 15.58 -11.42
CA GLY A 70 -14.43 15.38 -12.61
C GLY A 70 -14.96 13.94 -12.75
N GLU A 71 -15.29 13.54 -13.98
CA GLU A 71 -15.84 12.21 -14.25
C GLU A 71 -14.82 11.11 -14.02
N ILE A 72 -15.21 10.05 -13.31
CA ILE A 72 -14.42 8.84 -13.13
C ILE A 72 -14.79 7.86 -14.22
N HIS A 73 -13.81 7.55 -15.08
CA HIS A 73 -14.03 6.69 -16.24
C HIS A 73 -13.89 5.22 -15.87
N GLU A 74 -14.99 4.46 -16.02
CA GLU A 74 -14.97 3.01 -15.83
C GLU A 74 -14.66 2.27 -17.14
N TYR A 75 -13.73 1.34 -17.07
CA TYR A 75 -13.35 0.38 -18.10
C TYR A 75 -13.61 -1.04 -17.63
N ALA A 76 -14.90 -1.42 -17.52
CA ALA A 76 -15.29 -2.72 -17.02
C ALA A 76 -14.75 -3.87 -17.89
N LEU A 77 -13.90 -4.72 -17.27
CA LEU A 77 -13.29 -5.88 -17.92
C LEU A 77 -13.84 -7.18 -17.34
N ASN A 78 -14.31 -8.07 -18.19
CA ASN A 78 -14.72 -9.43 -17.83
C ASN A 78 -13.57 -10.43 -18.01
N SER A 79 -12.76 -10.21 -19.06
CA SER A 79 -11.61 -11.03 -19.41
C SER A 79 -10.58 -10.20 -20.17
N PHE A 80 -9.32 -10.64 -20.16
CA PHE A 80 -8.25 -10.03 -20.96
C PHE A 80 -8.17 -10.60 -22.39
N TYR A 81 -9.01 -11.57 -22.73
CA TYR A 81 -8.95 -12.35 -23.97
C TYR A 81 -10.23 -12.25 -24.80
N ASP A 82 -11.14 -11.31 -24.47
CA ASP A 82 -12.41 -11.15 -25.17
C ASP A 82 -12.45 -9.86 -26.04
N LEU A 83 -13.50 -9.76 -26.85
CA LEU A 83 -13.74 -8.58 -27.70
C LEU A 83 -14.01 -7.32 -26.84
N ASN A 84 -14.52 -7.48 -25.62
CA ASN A 84 -14.75 -6.39 -24.70
C ASN A 84 -13.41 -5.73 -24.31
N PHE A 85 -12.37 -6.51 -24.03
CA PHE A 85 -11.04 -5.97 -23.77
C PHE A 85 -10.57 -5.03 -24.89
N ALA A 86 -10.68 -5.48 -26.15
CA ALA A 86 -10.28 -4.67 -27.29
C ALA A 86 -11.14 -3.38 -27.42
N LYS A 87 -12.44 -3.47 -27.13
CA LYS A 87 -13.36 -2.31 -27.11
C LYS A 87 -12.96 -1.31 -26.03
N GLN A 88 -12.75 -1.77 -24.80
CA GLN A 88 -12.34 -0.91 -23.69
C GLN A 88 -10.96 -0.29 -23.92
N LEU A 89 -10.04 -1.04 -24.49
CA LEU A 89 -8.71 -0.55 -24.85
C LEU A 89 -8.77 0.59 -25.89
N ARG A 90 -9.63 0.46 -26.94
CA ARG A 90 -9.86 1.53 -27.91
C ARG A 90 -10.46 2.78 -27.24
N ARG A 91 -11.39 2.60 -26.28
CA ARG A 91 -11.95 3.72 -25.50
C ARG A 91 -10.86 4.42 -24.68
N LEU A 92 -10.00 3.66 -24.00
CA LEU A 92 -8.89 4.22 -23.22
C LEU A 92 -7.90 4.99 -24.12
N VAL A 93 -7.50 4.41 -25.26
CA VAL A 93 -6.60 5.08 -26.21
C VAL A 93 -7.20 6.39 -26.73
N ARG A 94 -8.51 6.40 -27.03
CA ARG A 94 -9.21 7.61 -27.46
C ARG A 94 -9.20 8.65 -26.35
N PHE A 95 -9.59 8.28 -25.13
CA PHE A 95 -9.59 9.16 -23.96
C PHE A 95 -8.23 9.81 -23.72
N ILE A 96 -7.15 9.00 -23.75
CA ILE A 96 -5.77 9.47 -23.58
C ILE A 96 -5.43 10.55 -24.62
N LYS A 97 -5.83 10.36 -25.88
CA LYS A 97 -5.53 11.30 -26.96
C LYS A 97 -6.38 12.57 -26.87
N GLU A 98 -7.69 12.45 -26.60
CA GLU A 98 -8.62 13.58 -26.48
C GLU A 98 -8.30 14.50 -25.30
N ASN A 99 -7.76 13.94 -24.20
CA ASN A 99 -7.38 14.70 -23.01
C ASN A 99 -5.90 15.02 -22.93
N GLU A 100 -5.14 14.80 -23.99
CA GLU A 100 -3.70 15.10 -24.08
C GLU A 100 -2.91 14.58 -22.87
N ILE A 101 -3.16 13.32 -22.47
CA ILE A 101 -2.55 12.72 -21.28
C ILE A 101 -1.03 12.57 -21.46
N ASP A 102 -0.27 13.25 -20.61
CA ASP A 102 1.20 13.22 -20.59
C ASP A 102 1.76 12.05 -19.79
N VAL A 103 1.09 11.70 -18.67
CA VAL A 103 1.49 10.63 -17.76
C VAL A 103 0.34 9.64 -17.58
N VAL A 104 0.60 8.35 -17.70
CA VAL A 104 -0.29 7.29 -17.22
C VAL A 104 0.39 6.57 -16.07
N HIS A 105 -0.27 6.57 -14.90
CA HIS A 105 0.19 5.90 -13.69
C HIS A 105 -0.83 4.84 -13.27
N THR A 106 -0.40 3.58 -13.21
CA THR A 106 -1.26 2.43 -12.87
C THR A 106 -0.83 1.76 -11.58
N HIS A 107 -1.81 1.23 -10.87
CA HIS A 107 -1.63 0.51 -9.60
C HIS A 107 -2.29 -0.86 -9.68
N CYS A 108 -1.62 -1.91 -9.19
CA CYS A 108 -2.09 -3.28 -9.18
C CYS A 108 -2.00 -4.01 -10.53
N PHE A 109 -2.12 -5.33 -10.46
CA PHE A 109 -1.90 -6.25 -11.58
C PHE A 109 -2.74 -5.95 -12.82
N TYR A 110 -4.05 -5.85 -12.66
CA TYR A 110 -4.97 -5.73 -13.79
C TYR A 110 -4.83 -4.39 -14.50
N THR A 111 -4.70 -3.32 -13.74
CA THR A 111 -4.50 -1.98 -14.30
C THR A 111 -3.15 -1.81 -14.94
N ASN A 112 -2.09 -2.47 -14.43
CA ASN A 112 -0.77 -2.47 -15.05
C ASN A 112 -0.83 -3.06 -16.47
N ILE A 113 -1.56 -4.16 -16.66
CA ILE A 113 -1.71 -4.79 -17.98
C ILE A 113 -2.55 -3.90 -18.92
N PHE A 114 -3.74 -3.51 -18.49
CA PHE A 114 -4.68 -2.74 -19.30
C PHE A 114 -4.16 -1.33 -19.60
N GLY A 115 -3.79 -0.59 -18.55
CA GLY A 115 -3.37 0.80 -18.64
C GLY A 115 -2.08 0.99 -19.42
N MET A 116 -1.06 0.13 -19.19
CA MET A 116 0.20 0.23 -19.92
C MET A 116 0.05 -0.13 -21.40
N THR A 117 -0.81 -1.10 -21.72
CA THR A 117 -1.12 -1.42 -23.12
C THR A 117 -1.77 -0.22 -23.81
N GLY A 118 -2.77 0.40 -23.19
CA GLY A 118 -3.43 1.60 -23.73
C GLY A 118 -2.49 2.80 -23.86
N ALA A 119 -1.70 3.06 -22.82
CA ALA A 119 -0.74 4.15 -22.80
C ALA A 119 0.36 3.99 -23.85
N PHE A 120 0.82 2.76 -24.10
CA PHE A 120 1.79 2.46 -25.18
C PHE A 120 1.19 2.71 -26.55
N LEU A 121 -0.01 2.19 -26.81
CA LEU A 121 -0.71 2.37 -28.10
C LEU A 121 -1.07 3.84 -28.37
N ALA A 122 -1.34 4.60 -27.32
CA ALA A 122 -1.61 6.03 -27.44
C ALA A 122 -0.35 6.89 -27.60
N GLY A 123 0.85 6.35 -27.37
CA GLY A 123 2.13 7.07 -27.44
C GLY A 123 2.37 8.02 -26.27
N VAL A 124 1.88 7.67 -25.07
CA VAL A 124 2.03 8.50 -23.85
C VAL A 124 3.50 8.70 -23.49
N ARG A 125 3.88 9.95 -23.15
CA ARG A 125 5.27 10.35 -22.88
C ARG A 125 5.85 9.71 -21.63
N ALA A 126 5.07 9.62 -20.56
CA ALA A 126 5.50 8.99 -19.30
C ALA A 126 4.54 7.85 -18.92
N ARG A 127 5.06 6.64 -18.81
CA ARG A 127 4.30 5.43 -18.44
C ARG A 127 4.90 4.84 -17.17
N VAL A 128 4.13 4.89 -16.08
CA VAL A 128 4.55 4.48 -14.74
C VAL A 128 3.65 3.38 -14.22
N THR A 129 4.23 2.29 -13.75
CA THR A 129 3.51 1.23 -13.03
C THR A 129 3.94 1.16 -11.59
N SER A 130 3.02 0.95 -10.67
CA SER A 130 3.32 0.61 -9.27
C SER A 130 3.09 -0.86 -9.02
N LYS A 131 4.02 -1.50 -8.31
CA LYS A 131 3.90 -2.84 -7.75
C LYS A 131 4.14 -2.79 -6.25
N GLY A 132 3.08 -3.09 -5.50
CA GLY A 132 3.09 -3.00 -4.04
C GLY A 132 2.91 -4.34 -3.32
N GLU A 133 2.90 -5.46 -4.03
CA GLU A 133 2.65 -6.78 -3.47
C GLU A 133 3.69 -7.80 -3.93
N THR A 134 3.96 -8.78 -3.08
CA THR A 134 4.75 -9.96 -3.46
C THR A 134 3.86 -11.02 -4.12
N ASP A 135 4.41 -11.81 -5.01
CA ASP A 135 3.66 -12.70 -5.93
C ASP A 135 3.09 -13.99 -5.32
N GLY A 136 2.79 -14.05 -4.05
CA GLY A 136 2.46 -15.28 -3.34
C GLY A 136 1.43 -16.23 -4.00
N PHE A 137 0.58 -15.72 -4.92
CA PHE A 137 -0.55 -16.47 -5.47
C PHE A 137 -0.69 -16.40 -6.99
N ARG A 138 0.30 -15.85 -7.72
CA ARG A 138 0.18 -15.70 -9.18
C ARG A 138 0.72 -16.91 -9.93
N SER A 139 -0.05 -17.37 -10.92
CA SER A 139 0.39 -18.42 -11.84
C SER A 139 1.57 -17.95 -12.70
N PRO A 140 2.39 -18.89 -13.26
CA PRO A 140 3.47 -18.53 -14.18
C PRO A 140 3.01 -17.72 -15.40
N MET A 141 1.80 -18.00 -15.90
CA MET A 141 1.19 -17.26 -17.01
C MET A 141 0.90 -15.80 -16.61
N GLN A 142 0.28 -15.59 -15.44
CA GLN A 142 0.01 -14.24 -14.93
C GLN A 142 1.30 -13.42 -14.78
N LYS A 143 2.36 -14.02 -14.22
CA LYS A 143 3.69 -13.39 -14.11
C LYS A 143 4.27 -13.00 -15.47
N ARG A 144 4.11 -13.88 -16.48
CA ARG A 144 4.57 -13.59 -17.85
C ARG A 144 3.83 -12.42 -18.49
N VAL A 145 2.52 -12.35 -18.29
CA VAL A 145 1.69 -11.25 -18.80
C VAL A 145 2.02 -9.93 -18.12
N GLU A 146 2.15 -9.95 -16.78
CA GLU A 146 2.54 -8.75 -16.02
C GLU A 146 3.92 -8.23 -16.43
N ARG A 147 4.89 -9.12 -16.67
CA ARG A 147 6.21 -8.75 -17.18
C ARG A 147 6.15 -7.98 -18.50
N THR A 148 5.17 -8.29 -19.36
CA THR A 148 4.95 -7.55 -20.60
C THR A 148 4.55 -6.11 -20.29
N SER A 149 3.69 -5.86 -19.30
CA SER A 149 3.30 -4.50 -18.90
C SER A 149 4.51 -3.68 -18.40
N PHE A 150 5.42 -4.31 -17.65
CA PHE A 150 6.66 -3.67 -17.18
C PHE A 150 7.61 -3.32 -18.35
N ARG A 151 7.61 -4.12 -19.43
CA ARG A 151 8.37 -3.78 -20.66
C ARG A 151 7.80 -2.54 -21.34
N LEU A 152 6.48 -2.37 -21.33
CA LEU A 152 5.80 -1.21 -21.90
C LEU A 152 5.95 0.05 -21.03
N SER A 153 6.25 -0.09 -19.74
CA SER A 153 6.47 1.03 -18.82
C SER A 153 7.83 1.67 -19.02
N HIS A 154 7.93 2.98 -18.73
CA HIS A 154 9.22 3.68 -18.62
C HIS A 154 9.86 3.46 -17.25
N ARG A 155 9.02 3.42 -16.19
CA ARG A 155 9.44 3.14 -14.81
C ARG A 155 8.45 2.20 -14.13
N VAL A 156 8.99 1.39 -13.22
CA VAL A 156 8.24 0.49 -12.35
C VAL A 156 8.58 0.87 -10.91
N ILE A 157 7.60 1.34 -10.17
CA ILE A 157 7.75 1.68 -8.77
C ILE A 157 7.58 0.40 -7.94
N ALA A 158 8.58 0.05 -7.15
CA ALA A 158 8.54 -0.97 -6.12
C ALA A 158 8.40 -0.29 -4.75
N ASN A 159 7.47 -0.75 -3.91
CA ASN A 159 7.25 -0.13 -2.60
C ASN A 159 8.21 -0.61 -1.50
N CYS A 160 9.08 -1.58 -1.80
CA CYS A 160 10.13 -2.05 -0.91
C CYS A 160 11.22 -2.79 -1.68
N LEU A 161 12.38 -3.03 -1.04
CA LEU A 161 13.51 -3.76 -1.63
C LEU A 161 13.16 -5.21 -1.98
N VAL A 162 12.31 -5.86 -1.19
CA VAL A 162 11.88 -7.24 -1.47
C VAL A 162 11.13 -7.31 -2.79
N VAL A 163 10.20 -6.38 -3.06
CA VAL A 163 9.47 -6.27 -4.32
C VAL A 163 10.43 -5.89 -5.46
N GLN A 164 11.35 -4.95 -5.24
CA GLN A 164 12.39 -4.59 -6.21
C GLN A 164 13.23 -5.80 -6.61
N ASN A 165 13.76 -6.53 -5.64
CA ASN A 165 14.58 -7.73 -5.88
C ASN A 165 13.80 -8.84 -6.58
N GLN A 166 12.50 -8.97 -6.27
CA GLN A 166 11.62 -9.89 -6.97
C GLN A 166 11.46 -9.50 -8.45
N LEU A 167 11.20 -8.23 -8.76
CA LEU A 167 11.10 -7.73 -10.13
C LEU A 167 12.38 -7.99 -10.93
N ILE A 168 13.56 -7.79 -10.31
CA ILE A 168 14.86 -8.09 -10.93
C ILE A 168 14.98 -9.58 -11.25
N ARG A 169 14.67 -10.45 -10.29
CA ARG A 169 14.69 -11.92 -10.51
C ARG A 169 13.71 -12.36 -11.62
N GLU A 170 12.62 -11.65 -11.79
CA GLU A 170 11.63 -11.88 -12.85
C GLU A 170 12.03 -11.30 -14.21
N GLY A 171 13.22 -10.69 -14.30
CA GLY A 171 13.79 -10.17 -15.55
C GLY A 171 13.31 -8.77 -15.93
N VAL A 172 12.84 -7.98 -14.99
CA VAL A 172 12.64 -6.53 -15.18
C VAL A 172 14.01 -5.85 -15.06
N SER A 173 14.35 -5.01 -16.06
CA SER A 173 15.61 -4.27 -16.03
C SER A 173 15.74 -3.40 -14.76
N PRO A 174 16.84 -3.51 -14.00
CA PRO A 174 17.09 -2.67 -12.82
C PRO A 174 16.98 -1.16 -13.12
N ALA A 175 17.40 -0.74 -14.33
CA ALA A 175 17.33 0.65 -14.77
C ALA A 175 15.90 1.20 -14.88
N LYS A 176 14.89 0.33 -14.94
CA LYS A 176 13.48 0.72 -14.96
C LYS A 176 12.85 0.77 -13.57
N ILE A 177 13.46 0.10 -12.58
CA ILE A 177 12.86 -0.04 -11.25
C ILE A 177 13.30 1.13 -10.37
N ILE A 178 12.33 1.73 -9.68
CA ILE A 178 12.56 2.77 -8.69
C ILE A 178 11.87 2.33 -7.39
N GLN A 179 12.52 2.56 -6.27
CA GLN A 179 11.94 2.30 -4.96
C GLN A 179 11.28 3.57 -4.42
N HIS A 180 9.95 3.52 -4.22
CA HIS A 180 9.20 4.53 -3.48
C HIS A 180 8.38 3.82 -2.40
N TYR A 181 8.71 4.07 -1.14
CA TYR A 181 7.92 3.55 -0.01
C TYR A 181 6.49 4.10 -0.03
N ASN A 182 5.57 3.33 0.54
CA ASN A 182 4.21 3.79 0.76
C ASN A 182 4.21 5.07 1.59
N GLY A 183 3.33 6.01 1.25
CA GLY A 183 3.10 7.20 2.03
C GLY A 183 2.17 6.92 3.20
N LEU A 184 2.41 7.54 4.34
CA LEU A 184 1.54 7.49 5.50
C LEU A 184 0.87 8.85 5.73
N ASN A 185 -0.45 8.86 5.76
CA ASN A 185 -1.23 10.05 6.11
C ASN A 185 -1.28 10.22 7.62
N LEU A 186 -0.39 11.03 8.15
CA LEU A 186 -0.28 11.30 9.59
C LEU A 186 -1.51 12.00 10.16
N GLU A 187 -2.27 12.76 9.36
CA GLU A 187 -3.50 13.43 9.80
C GLU A 187 -4.58 12.42 10.22
N ARG A 188 -4.63 11.27 9.53
CA ARG A 188 -5.57 10.19 9.86
C ARG A 188 -5.22 9.48 11.17
N LEU A 189 -4.00 9.64 11.65
CA LEU A 189 -3.51 9.05 12.91
C LEU A 189 -3.46 10.08 14.04
N LYS A 190 -3.96 11.29 13.81
CA LYS A 190 -4.12 12.28 14.87
C LYS A 190 -5.24 11.87 15.81
N VAL A 191 -4.86 11.73 17.06
CA VAL A 191 -5.78 11.47 18.16
C VAL A 191 -6.52 12.76 18.51
N ARG A 192 -7.78 12.66 18.90
CA ARG A 192 -8.58 13.77 19.39
C ARG A 192 -7.86 14.48 20.56
N SER A 193 -7.76 15.81 20.50
CA SER A 193 -7.17 16.58 21.59
C SER A 193 -7.90 16.32 22.92
N GLY A 194 -7.16 16.02 23.97
CA GLY A 194 -7.70 15.75 25.31
C GLY A 194 -8.31 14.35 25.49
N LEU A 195 -8.21 13.45 24.49
CA LEU A 195 -8.66 12.07 24.64
C LEU A 195 -7.82 11.36 25.69
N ARG A 196 -8.49 10.76 26.69
CA ARG A 196 -7.85 9.91 27.69
C ARG A 196 -7.87 8.45 27.21
N ARG A 197 -6.87 7.68 27.65
CA ARG A 197 -6.75 6.26 27.28
C ARG A 197 -7.99 5.45 27.65
N GLU A 198 -8.54 5.70 28.83
CA GLU A 198 -9.75 5.02 29.32
C GLU A 198 -10.98 5.30 28.44
N GLU A 199 -11.10 6.53 27.92
CA GLU A 199 -12.17 6.90 27.00
C GLU A 199 -12.01 6.23 25.66
N ALA A 200 -10.76 6.13 25.17
CA ALA A 200 -10.46 5.40 23.94
C ALA A 200 -10.76 3.90 24.08
N LEU A 201 -10.33 3.27 25.19
CA LEU A 201 -10.64 1.87 25.48
C LEU A 201 -12.16 1.62 25.53
N ALA A 202 -12.89 2.48 26.25
CA ALA A 202 -14.35 2.36 26.38
C ALA A 202 -15.08 2.47 25.05
N ALA A 203 -14.60 3.33 24.12
CA ALA A 203 -15.16 3.46 22.77
C ALA A 203 -15.08 2.16 21.95
N PHE A 204 -14.13 1.29 22.25
CA PHE A 204 -13.98 -0.03 21.61
C PHE A 204 -14.51 -1.19 22.46
N GLY A 205 -15.14 -0.92 23.60
CA GLY A 205 -15.59 -1.96 24.54
C GLY A 205 -14.44 -2.72 25.20
N LEU A 206 -13.25 -2.12 25.28
CA LEU A 206 -12.07 -2.73 25.86
C LEU A 206 -11.99 -2.41 27.37
N PRO A 207 -11.88 -3.43 28.25
CA PRO A 207 -11.72 -3.23 29.69
C PRO A 207 -10.53 -2.35 30.06
N SER A 208 -10.71 -1.42 30.99
CA SER A 208 -9.62 -0.64 31.55
C SER A 208 -8.70 -1.49 32.42
N GLY A 209 -7.46 -1.00 32.70
CA GLY A 209 -6.51 -1.68 33.57
C GLY A 209 -5.73 -2.83 32.93
N ARG A 210 -5.93 -3.06 31.62
CA ARG A 210 -5.17 -4.05 30.83
C ARG A 210 -4.19 -3.36 29.87
N ARG A 211 -3.16 -4.11 29.45
CA ARG A 211 -2.24 -3.74 28.37
C ARG A 211 -2.69 -4.40 27.08
N TYR A 212 -2.72 -3.63 25.98
CA TYR A 212 -3.31 -4.11 24.72
C TYR A 212 -2.26 -4.29 23.61
N MET A 213 -2.28 -5.47 23.00
CA MET A 213 -1.63 -5.76 21.75
C MET A 213 -2.68 -5.69 20.64
N SER A 214 -2.43 -4.86 19.63
CA SER A 214 -3.40 -4.66 18.54
C SER A 214 -2.86 -5.13 17.20
N ILE A 215 -3.70 -5.85 16.45
CA ILE A 215 -3.49 -6.16 15.02
C ILE A 215 -4.57 -5.48 14.19
N VAL A 216 -4.13 -4.67 13.21
CA VAL A 216 -5.02 -3.98 12.26
C VAL A 216 -4.86 -4.64 10.89
N ALA A 217 -5.76 -5.58 10.58
CA ALA A 217 -5.71 -6.34 9.34
C ALA A 217 -7.08 -6.94 9.00
N ASN A 218 -7.46 -6.97 7.69
CA ASN A 218 -8.71 -7.62 7.29
C ASN A 218 -8.69 -9.12 7.61
N LEU A 219 -9.88 -9.70 7.85
CA LEU A 219 -10.10 -11.12 8.14
C LEU A 219 -10.61 -11.88 6.90
N ARG A 220 -10.30 -11.39 5.69
CA ARG A 220 -10.72 -11.99 4.40
C ARG A 220 -9.66 -12.90 3.82
N ASN A 221 -8.40 -12.65 4.11
CA ASN A 221 -7.28 -13.36 3.49
C ASN A 221 -6.42 -14.05 4.55
N PRO A 222 -6.21 -15.37 4.46
CA PRO A 222 -5.39 -16.13 5.39
C PRO A 222 -3.90 -15.72 5.38
N VAL A 223 -3.48 -14.88 4.43
CA VAL A 223 -2.12 -14.34 4.38
C VAL A 223 -1.75 -13.52 5.62
N LYS A 224 -2.73 -12.93 6.33
CA LYS A 224 -2.49 -12.15 7.54
C LYS A 224 -2.17 -13.00 8.77
N ASP A 225 -2.36 -14.30 8.68
CA ASP A 225 -2.05 -15.33 9.69
C ASP A 225 -2.48 -14.97 11.13
N HIS A 226 -3.74 -14.52 11.27
CA HIS A 226 -4.32 -14.29 12.60
C HIS A 226 -4.23 -15.51 13.53
N PRO A 227 -4.26 -16.77 13.05
CA PRO A 227 -3.99 -17.93 13.89
C PRO A 227 -2.62 -17.91 14.57
N MET A 228 -1.56 -17.42 13.90
CA MET A 228 -0.24 -17.23 14.52
C MET A 228 -0.31 -16.18 15.63
N PHE A 229 -1.00 -15.05 15.42
CA PHE A 229 -1.23 -14.03 16.42
C PHE A 229 -1.95 -14.60 17.65
N LEU A 230 -3.03 -15.38 17.46
CA LEU A 230 -3.78 -15.99 18.57
C LEU A 230 -2.93 -16.99 19.38
N ARG A 231 -2.09 -17.81 18.72
CA ARG A 231 -1.18 -18.72 19.45
C ARG A 231 -0.13 -17.93 20.25
N ALA A 232 0.43 -16.85 19.69
CA ALA A 232 1.32 -15.95 20.42
C ALA A 232 0.58 -15.30 21.59
N ALA A 233 -0.66 -14.84 21.39
CA ALA A 233 -1.50 -14.24 22.41
C ALA A 233 -1.74 -15.19 23.60
N ALA A 234 -2.04 -16.48 23.35
CA ALA A 234 -2.19 -17.48 24.40
C ALA A 234 -0.93 -17.64 25.26
N ARG A 235 0.26 -17.63 24.62
CA ARG A 235 1.55 -17.70 25.34
C ARG A 235 1.79 -16.43 26.16
N VAL A 236 1.48 -15.25 25.62
CA VAL A 236 1.60 -13.97 26.34
C VAL A 236 0.66 -13.97 27.55
N ARG A 237 -0.59 -14.37 27.36
CA ARG A 237 -1.60 -14.42 28.42
C ARG A 237 -1.21 -15.35 29.58
N ALA A 238 -0.59 -16.48 29.24
CA ALA A 238 -0.08 -17.42 30.25
C ALA A 238 1.05 -16.82 31.12
N ALA A 239 1.85 -15.93 30.56
CA ALA A 239 2.96 -15.28 31.27
C ALA A 239 2.53 -13.98 31.98
N ILE A 240 1.57 -13.25 31.42
CA ILE A 240 1.15 -11.91 31.85
C ILE A 240 -0.39 -11.86 31.91
N PRO A 241 -0.99 -11.88 33.11
CA PRO A 241 -2.45 -11.98 33.25
C PRO A 241 -3.26 -10.73 32.89
N ASP A 242 -2.69 -9.53 32.96
CA ASP A 242 -3.36 -8.25 32.72
C ASP A 242 -3.20 -7.74 31.28
N VAL A 243 -3.46 -8.61 30.31
CA VAL A 243 -3.35 -8.30 28.89
C VAL A 243 -4.67 -8.48 28.15
N GLY A 244 -4.79 -7.81 27.01
CA GLY A 244 -5.88 -7.96 26.05
C GLY A 244 -5.35 -7.90 24.62
N PHE A 245 -6.07 -8.53 23.68
CA PHE A 245 -5.68 -8.65 22.28
C PHE A 245 -6.78 -8.08 21.40
N ALA A 246 -6.55 -6.93 20.79
CA ALA A 246 -7.51 -6.26 19.94
C ALA A 246 -7.27 -6.61 18.46
N ILE A 247 -8.28 -7.15 17.80
CA ILE A 247 -8.25 -7.49 16.38
C ILE A 247 -9.20 -6.55 15.63
N ALA A 248 -8.63 -5.59 14.92
CA ALA A 248 -9.37 -4.64 14.11
C ALA A 248 -9.36 -5.07 12.64
N GLY A 249 -10.53 -5.47 12.14
CA GLY A 249 -10.75 -5.93 10.79
C GLY A 249 -12.03 -6.73 10.66
N GLU A 250 -12.52 -6.87 9.45
CA GLU A 250 -13.70 -7.66 9.10
C GLU A 250 -13.38 -8.69 8.02
N GLY A 251 -14.15 -9.76 7.97
CA GLY A 251 -14.03 -10.80 6.94
C GLY A 251 -14.57 -12.13 7.41
N GLU A 252 -14.69 -13.06 6.46
CA GLU A 252 -15.27 -14.40 6.64
C GLU A 252 -14.47 -15.31 7.58
N LEU A 253 -13.23 -14.99 7.90
CA LEU A 253 -12.40 -15.78 8.81
C LEU A 253 -12.74 -15.54 10.29
N MET A 254 -13.61 -14.58 10.63
CA MET A 254 -13.89 -14.15 12.00
C MET A 254 -14.37 -15.29 12.88
N GLU A 255 -15.36 -16.07 12.43
CA GLU A 255 -15.93 -17.17 13.23
C GLU A 255 -14.89 -18.24 13.56
N GLY A 256 -14.12 -18.70 12.57
CA GLY A 256 -13.05 -19.68 12.82
C GLY A 256 -11.95 -19.16 13.75
N LEU A 257 -11.72 -17.84 13.77
CA LEU A 257 -10.75 -17.24 14.70
C LEU A 257 -11.32 -17.14 16.13
N ARG A 258 -12.63 -16.92 16.30
CA ARG A 258 -13.31 -16.99 17.61
C ARG A 258 -13.25 -18.41 18.18
N GLU A 259 -13.54 -19.41 17.37
CA GLU A 259 -13.43 -20.81 17.75
C GLU A 259 -11.98 -21.16 18.19
N LEU A 260 -10.98 -20.68 17.42
CA LEU A 260 -9.57 -20.89 17.78
C LEU A 260 -9.22 -20.21 19.11
N ALA A 261 -9.71 -18.99 19.38
CA ALA A 261 -9.48 -18.30 20.64
C ALA A 261 -10.07 -19.11 21.82
N GLY A 262 -11.26 -19.69 21.68
CA GLY A 262 -11.86 -20.60 22.66
C GLY A 262 -11.04 -21.88 22.86
N GLN A 263 -10.57 -22.51 21.79
CA GLN A 263 -9.67 -23.69 21.87
C GLN A 263 -8.35 -23.38 22.59
N LEU A 264 -7.87 -22.14 22.48
CA LEU A 264 -6.65 -21.68 23.16
C LEU A 264 -6.92 -21.16 24.59
N GLY A 265 -8.20 -21.08 25.03
CA GLY A 265 -8.59 -20.61 26.36
C GLY A 265 -8.33 -19.13 26.60
N ILE A 266 -8.44 -18.30 25.54
CA ILE A 266 -8.20 -16.85 25.60
C ILE A 266 -9.37 -16.02 25.07
N GLU A 267 -10.56 -16.59 24.91
CA GLU A 267 -11.74 -15.93 24.35
C GLU A 267 -12.17 -14.67 25.11
N GLU A 268 -11.96 -14.65 26.43
CA GLU A 268 -12.26 -13.52 27.31
C GLU A 268 -11.22 -12.36 27.19
N ASP A 269 -10.08 -12.64 26.56
CA ASP A 269 -8.97 -11.71 26.43
C ASP A 269 -8.79 -11.21 24.98
N VAL A 270 -9.52 -11.80 24.01
CA VAL A 270 -9.48 -11.43 22.58
C VAL A 270 -10.73 -10.64 22.17
N PHE A 271 -10.52 -9.44 21.67
CA PHE A 271 -11.57 -8.50 21.28
C PHE A 271 -11.59 -8.32 19.77
N PHE A 272 -12.61 -8.88 19.11
CA PHE A 272 -12.85 -8.71 17.67
C PHE A 272 -13.66 -7.44 17.45
N LEU A 273 -13.00 -6.39 16.97
CA LEU A 273 -13.59 -5.05 16.85
C LEU A 273 -14.35 -4.82 15.55
N GLY A 274 -14.27 -5.79 14.60
CA GLY A 274 -14.86 -5.60 13.30
C GLY A 274 -14.17 -4.47 12.51
N ARG A 275 -14.91 -3.81 11.65
CA ARG A 275 -14.43 -2.64 10.91
C ARG A 275 -14.12 -1.50 11.87
N CYS A 276 -12.89 -1.02 11.82
CA CYS A 276 -12.43 0.09 12.64
C CYS A 276 -12.23 1.34 11.77
N ASP A 277 -13.13 2.31 11.91
CA ASP A 277 -13.05 3.57 11.17
C ASP A 277 -12.11 4.58 11.85
N ASN A 278 -11.92 4.45 13.18
CA ASN A 278 -11.00 5.29 13.96
C ASN A 278 -9.82 4.48 14.50
N VAL A 279 -8.91 4.10 13.60
CA VAL A 279 -7.68 3.36 13.95
C VAL A 279 -6.77 4.19 14.87
N ALA A 280 -6.78 5.53 14.76
CA ALA A 280 -5.96 6.41 15.59
C ALA A 280 -6.22 6.23 17.09
N ASP A 281 -7.50 6.24 17.49
CA ASP A 281 -7.89 6.09 18.91
C ASP A 281 -7.61 4.67 19.42
N LEU A 282 -7.77 3.63 18.57
CA LEU A 282 -7.40 2.26 18.93
C LEU A 282 -5.88 2.14 19.18
N LEU A 283 -5.06 2.67 18.28
CA LEU A 283 -3.61 2.63 18.45
C LEU A 283 -3.13 3.47 19.63
N PHE A 284 -3.78 4.60 19.91
CA PHE A 284 -3.51 5.39 21.11
C PHE A 284 -3.79 4.62 22.42
N ALA A 285 -4.82 3.76 22.41
CA ALA A 285 -5.17 2.92 23.56
C ALA A 285 -4.30 1.66 23.65
N SER A 286 -3.52 1.32 22.65
CA SER A 286 -2.68 0.12 22.55
C SER A 286 -1.29 0.35 23.17
N ASP A 287 -0.61 -0.75 23.49
CA ASP A 287 0.76 -0.76 24.04
C ASP A 287 1.78 -1.31 23.01
N ILE A 288 1.37 -2.24 22.14
CA ILE A 288 2.22 -2.84 21.11
C ILE A 288 1.40 -3.05 19.85
N GLY A 289 1.96 -2.67 18.68
CA GLY A 289 1.43 -3.03 17.37
C GLY A 289 2.00 -4.37 16.89
N VAL A 290 1.12 -5.29 16.44
CA VAL A 290 1.54 -6.64 16.01
C VAL A 290 1.12 -6.90 14.58
N LEU A 291 1.99 -7.54 13.79
CA LEU A 291 1.67 -8.05 12.45
C LEU A 291 2.23 -9.46 12.28
N SER A 292 1.34 -10.43 11.97
CA SER A 292 1.67 -11.86 11.87
C SER A 292 1.70 -12.41 10.44
N SER A 293 1.68 -11.55 9.43
CA SER A 293 1.49 -11.93 8.02
C SER A 293 2.49 -12.96 7.51
N LYS A 294 2.05 -13.83 6.57
CA LYS A 294 2.90 -14.76 5.81
C LYS A 294 3.59 -14.08 4.62
N ALA A 295 2.98 -13.05 4.07
CA ALA A 295 3.51 -12.29 2.94
C ALA A 295 2.95 -10.88 2.94
N GLU A 296 3.79 -9.92 2.59
CA GLU A 296 3.46 -8.50 2.38
C GLU A 296 4.29 -7.95 1.23
N GLY A 297 3.87 -6.78 0.71
CA GLY A 297 4.81 -5.89 0.06
C GLY A 297 5.44 -4.98 1.11
N PHE A 298 4.89 -3.77 1.29
CA PHE A 298 5.24 -2.86 2.37
C PHE A 298 4.00 -2.63 3.24
N ALA A 299 3.97 -3.21 4.44
CA ALA A 299 2.77 -3.26 5.27
C ALA A 299 2.42 -1.89 5.87
N ASN A 300 1.29 -1.30 5.47
CA ASN A 300 0.83 -0.01 6.01
C ASN A 300 0.61 -0.05 7.52
N ALA A 301 0.13 -1.17 8.06
CA ALA A 301 -0.10 -1.33 9.49
C ALA A 301 1.17 -1.10 10.33
N ILE A 302 2.35 -1.54 9.85
CA ILE A 302 3.63 -1.27 10.52
C ILE A 302 3.87 0.25 10.60
N LEU A 303 3.62 0.98 9.51
CA LEU A 303 3.78 2.43 9.48
C LEU A 303 2.80 3.14 10.40
N GLU A 304 1.56 2.64 10.47
CA GLU A 304 0.51 3.16 11.35
C GLU A 304 0.89 2.96 12.83
N TYR A 305 1.39 1.78 13.21
CA TYR A 305 1.88 1.51 14.57
C TYR A 305 3.05 2.42 14.94
N MET A 306 4.05 2.54 14.05
CA MET A 306 5.19 3.42 14.27
C MET A 306 4.74 4.88 14.44
N ALA A 307 3.85 5.38 13.59
CA ALA A 307 3.35 6.76 13.68
C ALA A 307 2.52 7.04 14.94
N ALA A 308 1.82 6.02 15.45
CA ALA A 308 1.14 6.09 16.74
C ALA A 308 2.09 6.04 17.94
N GLY A 309 3.40 5.84 17.72
CA GLY A 309 4.39 5.73 18.79
C GLY A 309 4.39 4.38 19.48
N LEU A 310 3.92 3.33 18.82
CA LEU A 310 3.94 1.97 19.35
C LEU A 310 5.23 1.24 18.95
N PRO A 311 5.85 0.47 19.85
CA PRO A 311 6.81 -0.54 19.45
C PRO A 311 6.11 -1.60 18.60
N VAL A 312 6.81 -2.12 17.60
CA VAL A 312 6.22 -3.06 16.62
C VAL A 312 6.84 -4.44 16.78
N VAL A 313 6.00 -5.49 16.83
CA VAL A 313 6.44 -6.88 16.70
C VAL A 313 5.80 -7.44 15.43
N ALA A 314 6.61 -7.71 14.40
CA ALA A 314 6.09 -8.14 13.11
C ALA A 314 6.83 -9.35 12.55
N THR A 315 6.15 -10.11 11.68
CA THR A 315 6.82 -11.14 10.89
C THR A 315 7.78 -10.50 9.88
N ASP A 316 8.93 -11.14 9.67
CA ASP A 316 9.96 -10.74 8.72
C ASP A 316 9.54 -11.09 7.28
N VAL A 317 8.59 -10.34 6.76
CA VAL A 317 8.05 -10.51 5.41
C VAL A 317 7.97 -9.18 4.69
N GLY A 318 8.17 -9.19 3.37
CA GLY A 318 8.15 -7.97 2.57
C GLY A 318 9.15 -6.92 3.08
N GLY A 319 8.70 -5.68 3.17
CA GLY A 319 9.51 -4.56 3.64
C GLY A 319 9.53 -4.37 5.16
N ALA A 320 9.17 -5.36 5.97
CA ALA A 320 9.13 -5.21 7.44
C ALA A 320 10.47 -4.75 8.01
N ARG A 321 11.59 -5.35 7.59
CA ARG A 321 12.96 -4.94 8.02
C ARG A 321 13.40 -3.57 7.50
N GLU A 322 12.74 -3.05 6.50
CA GLU A 322 13.04 -1.71 5.98
C GLU A 322 12.36 -0.62 6.83
N ALA A 323 11.22 -0.96 7.43
CA ALA A 323 10.48 -0.11 8.33
C ALA A 323 10.96 -0.23 9.78
N ILE A 324 11.14 -1.46 10.27
CA ILE A 324 11.50 -1.75 11.66
C ILE A 324 13.02 -1.82 11.80
N ALA A 325 13.59 -0.91 12.58
CA ALA A 325 14.98 -1.01 13.03
C ALA A 325 15.02 -1.98 14.23
N GLU A 326 15.64 -3.14 14.04
CA GLU A 326 15.68 -4.24 15.00
C GLU A 326 16.24 -3.80 16.34
N GLY A 327 15.46 -3.98 17.42
CA GLY A 327 15.84 -3.59 18.77
C GLY A 327 15.80 -2.09 19.07
N GLU A 328 15.53 -1.21 18.04
CA GLU A 328 15.42 0.23 18.19
C GLU A 328 13.99 0.77 18.06
N THR A 329 13.19 0.19 17.15
CA THR A 329 11.79 0.58 16.96
C THR A 329 10.81 -0.59 17.12
N GLY A 330 11.32 -1.80 17.28
CA GLY A 330 10.55 -3.02 17.40
C GLY A 330 11.39 -4.25 17.10
N TYR A 331 10.71 -5.34 16.81
CA TYR A 331 11.32 -6.63 16.52
C TYR A 331 10.68 -7.28 15.29
N THR A 332 11.51 -7.97 14.50
CA THR A 332 11.05 -8.85 13.43
C THR A 332 11.26 -10.33 13.81
N VAL A 333 10.29 -11.19 13.50
CA VAL A 333 10.32 -12.62 13.80
C VAL A 333 10.03 -13.42 12.54
N ALA A 334 10.55 -14.65 12.44
CA ALA A 334 10.25 -15.51 11.29
C ALA A 334 8.73 -15.78 11.20
N SER A 335 8.20 -15.79 9.99
CA SER A 335 6.78 -16.15 9.74
C SER A 335 6.50 -17.56 10.29
N GLY A 336 5.39 -17.71 11.00
CA GLY A 336 5.01 -18.96 11.67
C GLY A 336 5.65 -19.20 13.05
N ASN A 337 6.58 -18.35 13.49
CA ASN A 337 7.23 -18.48 14.81
C ASN A 337 6.46 -17.70 15.88
N ASP A 338 5.32 -18.24 16.33
CA ASP A 338 4.49 -17.65 17.39
C ASP A 338 5.18 -17.65 18.77
N GLU A 339 6.13 -18.55 19.01
CA GLU A 339 6.94 -18.57 20.26
C GLU A 339 7.82 -17.34 20.37
N LEU A 340 8.59 -17.04 19.31
CA LEU A 340 9.45 -15.86 19.31
C LEU A 340 8.63 -14.56 19.31
N MET A 341 7.49 -14.54 18.61
CA MET A 341 6.57 -13.40 18.67
C MET A 341 6.09 -13.13 20.09
N ALA A 342 5.64 -14.17 20.79
CA ALA A 342 5.22 -14.06 22.19
C ALA A 342 6.38 -13.61 23.09
N ALA A 343 7.58 -14.17 22.92
CA ALA A 343 8.75 -13.80 23.71
C ALA A 343 9.10 -12.31 23.56
N ARG A 344 9.06 -11.77 22.33
CA ARG A 344 9.31 -10.34 22.08
C ARG A 344 8.22 -9.44 22.67
N ILE A 345 6.96 -9.85 22.59
CA ILE A 345 5.85 -9.13 23.25
C ILE A 345 6.03 -9.11 24.75
N ILE A 346 6.34 -10.25 25.38
CA ILE A 346 6.57 -10.36 26.84
C ILE A 346 7.76 -9.48 27.26
N GLU A 347 8.85 -9.47 26.49
CA GLU A 347 10.01 -8.61 26.73
C GLU A 347 9.60 -7.13 26.80
N LEU A 348 8.85 -6.65 25.79
CA LEU A 348 8.39 -5.26 25.74
C LEU A 348 7.42 -4.92 26.88
N LEU A 349 6.51 -5.83 27.22
CA LEU A 349 5.57 -5.62 28.35
C LEU A 349 6.28 -5.56 29.71
N ASN A 350 7.38 -6.28 29.89
CA ASN A 350 8.20 -6.26 31.12
C ASN A 350 9.15 -5.05 31.16
N GLU A 351 9.44 -4.41 30.03
CA GLU A 351 10.33 -3.25 29.90
C GLU A 351 9.60 -2.01 29.39
N PRO A 352 8.56 -1.47 30.07
CA PRO A 352 7.68 -0.44 29.52
C PRO A 352 8.39 0.88 29.16
N LYS A 353 9.49 1.21 29.83
CA LYS A 353 10.32 2.39 29.49
C LYS A 353 11.01 2.20 28.15
N ARG A 354 11.56 1.01 27.92
CA ARG A 354 12.22 0.66 26.64
C ARG A 354 11.20 0.58 25.53
N ALA A 355 10.06 -0.07 25.75
CA ALA A 355 8.95 -0.16 24.78
C ALA A 355 8.50 1.24 24.34
N ARG A 356 8.32 2.17 25.26
CA ARG A 356 7.98 3.56 24.96
C ARG A 356 9.05 4.27 24.15
N ALA A 357 10.32 4.13 24.52
CA ALA A 357 11.43 4.72 23.77
C ALA A 357 11.50 4.18 22.33
N MET A 358 11.27 2.87 22.14
CA MET A 358 11.16 2.26 20.82
C MET A 358 10.02 2.86 20.00
N GLY A 359 8.84 3.02 20.58
CA GLY A 359 7.68 3.62 19.93
C GLY A 359 7.97 5.06 19.49
N GLU A 360 8.51 5.90 20.38
CA GLU A 360 8.86 7.29 20.03
C GLU A 360 9.92 7.36 18.92
N ARG A 361 10.90 6.46 18.95
CA ARG A 361 11.88 6.37 17.85
C ARG A 361 11.22 5.97 16.54
N GLY A 362 10.29 5.01 16.57
CA GLY A 362 9.49 4.59 15.43
C GLY A 362 8.69 5.75 14.82
N LYS A 363 8.06 6.56 15.68
CA LYS A 363 7.28 7.72 15.26
C LYS A 363 8.11 8.74 14.48
N LEU A 364 9.31 9.04 14.95
CA LEU A 364 10.23 9.95 14.26
C LEU A 364 10.63 9.41 12.87
N ILE A 365 10.98 8.13 12.79
CA ILE A 365 11.34 7.48 11.52
C ILE A 365 10.15 7.44 10.55
N ALA A 366 8.95 7.15 11.04
CA ALA A 366 7.74 7.15 10.21
C ALA A 366 7.47 8.53 9.60
N ALA A 367 7.57 9.59 10.38
CA ALA A 367 7.36 10.95 9.91
C ALA A 367 8.43 11.38 8.90
N GLU A 368 9.69 11.02 9.11
CA GLU A 368 10.80 11.41 8.25
C GLU A 368 10.82 10.64 6.93
N LYS A 369 10.69 9.30 6.98
CA LYS A 369 10.93 8.44 5.81
C LYS A 369 9.68 8.06 5.03
N PHE A 370 8.53 7.97 5.71
CA PHE A 370 7.32 7.36 5.16
C PHE A 370 6.14 8.35 5.08
N SER A 371 6.39 9.66 5.17
CA SER A 371 5.31 10.65 5.05
C SER A 371 4.74 10.69 3.64
N CYS A 372 3.47 11.05 3.56
CA CYS A 372 2.78 11.31 2.30
C CYS A 372 3.46 12.39 1.46
N ASP A 373 3.99 13.44 2.11
CA ASP A 373 4.67 14.54 1.40
C ASP A 373 5.94 14.04 0.68
N ARG A 374 6.67 13.13 1.31
CA ARG A 374 7.84 12.51 0.69
C ARG A 374 7.44 11.61 -0.49
N HIS A 375 6.37 10.83 -0.35
CA HIS A 375 5.86 10.00 -1.43
C HIS A 375 5.38 10.85 -2.62
N LEU A 376 4.64 11.94 -2.36
CA LEU A 376 4.22 12.90 -3.37
C LEU A 376 5.42 13.52 -4.08
N LYS A 377 6.39 14.06 -3.31
CA LYS A 377 7.60 14.68 -3.85
C LYS A 377 8.34 13.73 -4.79
N ASN A 378 8.63 12.50 -4.34
CA ASN A 378 9.32 11.50 -5.16
C ASN A 378 8.55 11.18 -6.44
N THR A 379 7.20 11.13 -6.38
CA THR A 379 6.35 10.86 -7.54
C THR A 379 6.37 12.01 -8.55
N LEU A 380 6.31 13.26 -8.08
CA LEU A 380 6.38 14.45 -8.95
C LEU A 380 7.76 14.57 -9.61
N GLU A 381 8.85 14.38 -8.86
CA GLU A 381 10.21 14.35 -9.39
C GLU A 381 10.38 13.27 -10.48
N LEU A 382 9.75 12.08 -10.30
CA LEU A 382 9.74 11.05 -11.31
C LEU A 382 8.98 11.46 -12.58
N TYR A 383 7.83 12.12 -12.44
CA TYR A 383 7.08 12.62 -13.60
C TYR A 383 7.89 13.67 -14.36
N ASP A 384 8.51 14.61 -13.66
CA ASP A 384 9.35 15.64 -14.25
C ASP A 384 10.57 15.05 -14.98
N GLU A 385 11.25 14.05 -14.36
CA GLU A 385 12.33 13.32 -15.02
C GLU A 385 11.90 12.69 -16.35
N LEU A 386 10.71 12.06 -16.37
CA LEU A 386 10.21 11.40 -17.56
C LEU A 386 9.74 12.37 -18.63
N LEU A 387 9.15 13.49 -18.25
CA LEU A 387 8.63 14.51 -19.17
C LEU A 387 9.73 15.42 -19.73
N SER A 388 10.85 15.61 -19.01
CA SER A 388 11.99 16.38 -19.49
C SER A 388 12.77 15.66 -20.61
N LYS A 389 12.66 14.35 -20.73
CA LYS A 389 13.31 13.58 -21.79
C LYS A 389 12.65 13.87 -23.15
N PRO A 390 13.43 14.09 -24.23
CA PRO A 390 12.85 14.23 -25.55
C PRO A 390 12.03 12.99 -25.91
N LYS A 391 10.93 13.17 -26.67
CA LYS A 391 10.13 12.04 -27.17
C LYS A 391 11.08 11.09 -27.89
N SER A 392 11.37 9.92 -27.30
CA SER A 392 12.08 8.86 -28.00
C SER A 392 11.22 8.46 -29.19
N ALA A 393 11.81 8.48 -30.40
CA ALA A 393 11.15 7.90 -31.57
C ALA A 393 10.68 6.47 -31.20
N PRO A 394 9.52 6.02 -31.68
CA PRO A 394 9.06 4.66 -31.42
C PRO A 394 10.18 3.72 -31.85
N THR A 395 10.78 3.03 -30.87
CA THR A 395 11.73 1.94 -31.15
C THR A 395 10.92 0.91 -31.93
N GLY A 396 11.12 0.89 -33.24
CA GLY A 396 10.57 -0.13 -34.13
C GLY A 396 10.93 -1.49 -33.49
N ILE A 397 9.97 -2.39 -33.49
CA ILE A 397 10.16 -3.79 -33.12
C ILE A 397 11.16 -4.33 -34.16
N GLY A 398 12.46 -4.23 -33.84
CA GLY A 398 13.53 -4.81 -34.63
C GLY A 398 13.31 -6.32 -34.68
N HIS A 399 13.07 -6.84 -35.85
CA HIS A 399 13.14 -8.25 -36.20
C HIS A 399 14.54 -8.79 -35.82
N GLU A 400 14.68 -9.45 -34.69
CA GLU A 400 15.76 -10.41 -34.44
C GLU A 400 15.16 -11.73 -33.93
N TRP A 401 14.38 -12.35 -34.83
CA TRP A 401 14.20 -13.80 -34.78
C TRP A 401 15.29 -14.43 -35.64
N ARG A 402 16.49 -14.61 -35.08
CA ARG A 402 17.42 -15.59 -35.66
C ARG A 402 17.06 -16.92 -35.00
N LEU A 403 16.45 -17.77 -35.81
CA LEU A 403 16.43 -19.22 -35.62
C LEU A 403 17.89 -19.67 -35.67
N ASN A 404 18.41 -20.20 -34.55
CA ASN A 404 19.60 -21.02 -34.57
C ASN A 404 19.15 -22.47 -34.71
N GLU A 405 19.62 -23.07 -35.80
CA GLU A 405 19.61 -24.50 -36.08
C GLU A 405 20.35 -25.31 -35.00
#